data_262c00c8e73db77dc7bad7f0c736a869
#
_entry.id   262c00c8e73db77dc7bad7f0c736a869
#
_cell.length_a   1.000
_cell.length_b   1.000
_cell.length_c   1.000
_cell.angle_alpha   90.00
_cell.angle_beta   90.00
_cell.angle_gamma   90.00
#
_symmetry.space_group_name_H-M   'P 1'
#
loop_
_entity.id
_entity.type
_entity.pdbx_description
1 polymer ?
#
loop_
_entity_poly.entity_id
_entity_poly.type
_entity_poly.pdbx_seq_one_letter_code
_entity_poly.pdbx_strand_id
1 'polypeptide(L)'
;TVIRKSYDDNITSSDVNARDFFDDRFYLNPTTSHDSLRVMRLENKVFIRLQPWKSDGIISKLDVGLGDKLLNYFAFEPDSYISGGSNKVFNSVYLYAGAQGQYDKYLQWNAKGQYTFLGHEINDFGIEANVSFSAYPFRRHRTSPLTLNAHFETTLKEPDYYQQHMLTNHYRWDNDFGKISTTRLEASVSV
;
A
#
# COMPACT_ATOMS: atom_id res chain seq x y z
N THR A 1 -11.44 2.06 -2.70
CA THR A 1 -10.70 2.47 -3.92
C THR A 1 -10.98 1.48 -5.03
N VAL A 2 -11.19 1.97 -6.23
CA VAL A 2 -11.30 1.16 -7.45
C VAL A 2 -10.30 1.70 -8.46
N ILE A 3 -9.46 0.82 -8.97
CA ILE A 3 -8.48 1.14 -10.02
C ILE A 3 -8.86 0.30 -11.24
N ARG A 4 -8.91 0.95 -12.41
CA ARG A 4 -9.12 0.28 -13.70
C ARG A 4 -7.99 0.66 -14.63
N LYS A 5 -7.51 -0.31 -15.40
CA LYS A 5 -6.55 -0.12 -16.49
C LYS A 5 -7.07 -0.90 -17.68
N SER A 6 -7.01 -0.28 -18.87
CA SER A 6 -7.34 -0.94 -20.13
C SER A 6 -6.25 -0.67 -21.14
N TYR A 7 -6.07 -1.61 -22.04
CA TYR A 7 -5.19 -1.52 -23.20
C TYR A 7 -5.92 -2.09 -24.40
N ASP A 8 -5.98 -1.30 -25.45
CA ASP A 8 -6.67 -1.66 -26.69
C ASP A 8 -5.75 -1.37 -27.88
N ASP A 9 -5.56 -2.34 -28.77
CA ASP A 9 -4.89 -2.15 -30.05
C ASP A 9 -5.44 -3.09 -31.12
N ASN A 10 -5.07 -2.82 -32.38
CA ASN A 10 -5.39 -3.62 -33.54
C ASN A 10 -4.12 -4.21 -34.20
N ILE A 11 -3.06 -4.38 -33.43
CA ILE A 11 -1.82 -4.98 -33.89
C ILE A 11 -2.07 -6.45 -34.14
N THR A 12 -1.66 -6.93 -35.31
CA THR A 12 -1.84 -8.32 -35.72
C THR A 12 -0.54 -9.10 -35.60
N SER A 13 -0.61 -10.39 -35.39
CA SER A 13 0.54 -11.28 -35.38
C SER A 13 1.29 -11.36 -36.72
N SER A 14 0.72 -10.82 -37.79
CA SER A 14 1.35 -10.69 -39.12
C SER A 14 2.09 -9.37 -39.32
N ASP A 15 1.94 -8.39 -38.40
CA ASP A 15 2.66 -7.13 -38.46
C ASP A 15 4.12 -7.33 -38.00
N VAL A 16 5.06 -7.11 -38.90
CA VAL A 16 6.50 -7.33 -38.63
C VAL A 16 7.03 -6.45 -37.49
N ASN A 17 6.59 -5.20 -37.41
CA ASN A 17 7.03 -4.31 -36.33
C ASN A 17 6.44 -4.72 -34.97
N ALA A 18 5.21 -5.19 -34.95
CA ALA A 18 4.57 -5.69 -33.75
C ALA A 18 5.20 -6.99 -33.25
N ARG A 19 5.59 -7.85 -34.17
CA ARG A 19 6.31 -9.09 -33.83
C ARG A 19 7.63 -8.81 -33.15
N ASP A 20 8.41 -7.86 -33.66
CA ASP A 20 9.67 -7.47 -33.05
C ASP A 20 9.46 -6.89 -31.63
N PHE A 21 8.43 -6.07 -31.43
CA PHE A 21 8.16 -5.45 -30.12
C PHE A 21 7.62 -6.43 -29.09
N PHE A 22 6.66 -7.30 -29.47
CA PHE A 22 6.03 -8.24 -28.56
C PHE A 22 6.64 -9.65 -28.58
N ASP A 23 7.76 -9.84 -29.26
CA ASP A 23 8.45 -11.11 -29.34
C ASP A 23 7.54 -12.25 -29.84
N ASP A 24 6.72 -11.94 -30.86
CA ASP A 24 5.69 -12.81 -31.44
C ASP A 24 4.63 -13.33 -30.45
N ARG A 25 4.45 -12.67 -29.32
CA ARG A 25 3.53 -13.13 -28.27
C ARG A 25 2.13 -12.56 -28.43
N PHE A 26 1.22 -13.43 -28.85
CA PHE A 26 -0.22 -13.17 -28.96
C PHE A 26 -0.95 -14.33 -28.29
N TYR A 27 -1.06 -14.27 -26.97
CA TYR A 27 -1.58 -15.40 -26.17
C TYR A 27 -3.08 -15.59 -26.32
N LEU A 28 -3.82 -14.51 -26.53
CA LEU A 28 -5.25 -14.52 -26.51
C LEU A 28 -5.85 -14.33 -27.91
N ASN A 29 -5.46 -13.33 -28.66
CA ASN A 29 -6.01 -13.02 -29.96
C ASN A 29 -4.92 -12.54 -30.92
N PRO A 30 -4.81 -13.16 -32.13
CA PRO A 30 -3.76 -12.81 -33.08
C PRO A 30 -4.01 -11.51 -33.85
N THR A 31 -5.18 -10.88 -33.73
CA THR A 31 -5.58 -9.73 -34.57
C THR A 31 -5.92 -8.48 -33.78
N THR A 32 -6.27 -8.60 -32.50
CA THR A 32 -6.67 -7.46 -31.67
C THR A 32 -6.32 -7.74 -30.22
N SER A 33 -5.99 -6.71 -29.48
CA SER A 33 -5.83 -6.79 -28.03
C SER A 33 -6.89 -5.94 -27.34
N HIS A 34 -7.57 -6.52 -26.37
CA HIS A 34 -8.52 -5.83 -25.50
C HIS A 34 -8.34 -6.33 -24.08
N ASP A 35 -7.40 -5.73 -23.37
CA ASP A 35 -7.03 -6.12 -22.02
C ASP A 35 -7.58 -5.13 -21.00
N SER A 36 -8.24 -5.59 -19.98
CA SER A 36 -8.78 -4.74 -18.92
C SER A 36 -8.60 -5.38 -17.55
N LEU A 37 -8.05 -4.61 -16.63
CA LEU A 37 -7.80 -5.01 -15.25
C LEU A 37 -8.55 -4.09 -14.30
N ARG A 38 -9.17 -4.65 -13.27
CA ARG A 38 -9.82 -3.89 -12.21
C ARG A 38 -9.40 -4.42 -10.85
N VAL A 39 -9.00 -3.53 -9.98
CA VAL A 39 -8.77 -3.81 -8.55
C VAL A 39 -9.78 -3.00 -7.75
N MET A 40 -10.54 -3.67 -6.91
CA MET A 40 -11.39 -3.03 -5.92
C MET A 40 -10.84 -3.36 -4.53
N ARG A 41 -10.60 -2.33 -3.74
CA ARG A 41 -10.21 -2.44 -2.33
C ARG A 41 -11.24 -1.77 -1.46
N LEU A 42 -11.83 -2.54 -0.56
CA LEU A 42 -12.67 -2.06 0.52
C LEU A 42 -11.94 -2.35 1.84
N GLU A 43 -11.85 -1.36 2.69
CA GLU A 43 -11.21 -1.48 4.00
C GLU A 43 -12.09 -0.83 5.05
N ASN A 44 -12.40 -1.60 6.08
CA ASN A 44 -13.14 -1.17 7.24
C ASN A 44 -12.22 -1.24 8.46
N LYS A 45 -12.28 -0.24 9.31
CA LYS A 45 -11.51 -0.22 10.56
C LYS A 45 -12.37 0.30 11.69
N VAL A 46 -12.38 -0.46 12.78
CA VAL A 46 -13.03 -0.07 14.03
C VAL A 46 -11.94 -0.02 15.11
N PHE A 47 -11.89 1.08 15.85
CA PHE A 47 -10.90 1.25 16.91
C PHE A 47 -11.49 2.00 18.09
N ILE A 48 -10.93 1.73 19.25
CA ILE A 48 -11.19 2.45 20.49
C ILE A 48 -10.05 3.40 20.73
N ARG A 49 -10.36 4.65 21.02
CA ARG A 49 -9.40 5.68 21.38
C ARG A 49 -9.48 5.97 22.86
N LEU A 50 -8.38 5.79 23.54
CA LEU A 50 -8.19 6.17 24.94
C LEU A 50 -7.45 7.51 24.97
N GLN A 51 -8.04 8.49 25.63
CA GLN A 51 -7.44 9.81 25.84
C GLN A 51 -7.25 10.02 27.34
N PRO A 52 -6.00 9.98 27.85
CA PRO A 52 -5.74 10.36 29.22
C PRO A 52 -6.09 11.83 29.48
N TRP A 53 -6.35 12.15 30.74
CA TRP A 53 -6.86 13.46 31.19
C TRP A 53 -5.99 14.68 30.85
N LYS A 54 -4.71 14.47 30.50
CA LYS A 54 -3.78 15.54 30.11
C LYS A 54 -3.43 15.39 28.64
N SER A 55 -3.77 16.40 27.85
CA SER A 55 -3.45 16.47 26.43
C SER A 55 -1.95 16.70 26.14
N ASP A 56 -1.21 17.17 27.12
CA ASP A 56 0.22 17.48 27.07
C ASP A 56 1.10 16.36 27.71
N GLY A 57 0.51 15.21 27.96
CA GLY A 57 1.22 14.06 28.50
C GLY A 57 2.12 13.36 27.46
N ILE A 58 3.15 12.69 27.97
CA ILE A 58 4.06 11.88 27.14
C ILE A 58 3.31 10.84 26.31
N ILE A 59 2.14 10.40 26.78
CA ILE A 59 1.13 9.66 26.04
C ILE A 59 -0.17 10.44 26.14
N SER A 60 -0.64 11.00 25.05
CA SER A 60 -1.88 11.79 24.96
C SER A 60 -3.04 11.00 24.34
N LYS A 61 -2.75 10.02 23.49
CA LYS A 61 -3.76 9.13 22.88
C LYS A 61 -3.19 7.74 22.65
N LEU A 62 -4.06 6.76 22.84
CA LEU A 62 -3.82 5.36 22.50
C LEU A 62 -4.99 4.87 21.67
N ASP A 63 -4.71 4.28 20.53
CA ASP A 63 -5.69 3.68 19.63
C ASP A 63 -5.42 2.17 19.56
N VAL A 64 -6.45 1.37 19.72
CA VAL A 64 -6.40 -0.09 19.51
C VAL A 64 -7.64 -0.50 18.76
N GLY A 65 -7.49 -1.30 17.72
CA GLY A 65 -8.60 -1.70 16.89
C GLY A 65 -8.34 -2.87 15.98
N LEU A 66 -9.37 -3.21 15.24
CA LEU A 66 -9.39 -4.24 14.23
C LEU A 66 -9.77 -3.64 12.90
N GLY A 67 -9.18 -4.15 11.85
CA GLY A 67 -9.57 -3.81 10.49
C GLY A 67 -9.78 -5.06 9.65
N ASP A 68 -10.63 -4.89 8.65
CA ASP A 68 -10.96 -5.86 7.62
C ASP A 68 -10.65 -5.26 6.27
N LYS A 69 -9.99 -6.02 5.41
CA LYS A 69 -9.61 -5.63 4.06
C LYS A 69 -10.13 -6.66 3.07
N LEU A 70 -10.98 -6.22 2.16
CA LEU A 70 -11.47 -6.98 1.03
C LEU A 70 -10.77 -6.49 -0.25
N LEU A 71 -10.12 -7.39 -0.96
CA LEU A 71 -9.51 -7.16 -2.25
C LEU A 71 -10.24 -7.99 -3.30
N ASN A 72 -10.66 -7.36 -4.37
CA ASN A 72 -11.22 -8.03 -5.54
C ASN A 72 -10.38 -7.66 -6.75
N TYR A 73 -9.73 -8.66 -7.32
CA TYR A 73 -8.96 -8.58 -8.56
C TYR A 73 -9.79 -9.21 -9.68
N PHE A 74 -10.05 -8.43 -10.69
CA PHE A 74 -10.84 -8.84 -11.85
C PHE A 74 -10.10 -8.49 -13.13
N ALA A 75 -9.82 -9.49 -13.98
CA ALA A 75 -9.34 -9.32 -15.32
C ALA A 75 -10.50 -9.56 -16.28
N PHE A 76 -10.77 -8.59 -17.13
CA PHE A 76 -11.69 -8.77 -18.24
C PHE A 76 -10.94 -9.52 -19.33
N GLU A 77 -11.40 -10.70 -19.62
CA GLU A 77 -10.86 -11.49 -20.70
C GLU A 77 -11.60 -11.14 -21.99
N PRO A 78 -10.91 -11.14 -23.14
CA PRO A 78 -11.57 -11.10 -24.40
C PRO A 78 -12.54 -12.28 -24.51
N ASP A 79 -13.74 -12.03 -25.02
CA ASP A 79 -14.90 -12.95 -25.06
C ASP A 79 -14.61 -14.36 -25.62
N SER A 80 -13.44 -14.58 -26.21
CA SER A 80 -13.10 -15.81 -26.92
C SER A 80 -12.23 -16.81 -26.15
N TYR A 81 -11.76 -16.49 -24.93
CA TYR A 81 -10.63 -17.26 -24.39
C TYR A 81 -10.86 -18.04 -23.14
N ILE A 82 -11.58 -17.50 -22.17
CA ILE A 82 -11.79 -18.19 -20.92
C ILE A 82 -13.21 -17.91 -20.45
N SER A 83 -14.01 -18.95 -20.46
CA SER A 83 -15.33 -18.88 -19.87
C SER A 83 -15.19 -18.65 -18.37
N GLY A 84 -15.48 -17.43 -17.92
CA GLY A 84 -15.61 -17.16 -16.50
C GLY A 84 -14.80 -16.05 -15.88
N GLY A 85 -13.91 -15.38 -16.61
CA GLY A 85 -13.08 -14.28 -16.11
C GLY A 85 -12.28 -14.62 -14.85
N SER A 86 -11.14 -14.03 -14.65
CA SER A 86 -10.41 -14.21 -13.41
C SER A 86 -10.93 -13.24 -12.35
N ASN A 87 -11.89 -13.66 -11.56
CA ASN A 87 -12.34 -12.94 -10.39
C ASN A 87 -11.73 -13.57 -9.13
N LYS A 88 -10.77 -12.91 -8.52
CA LYS A 88 -10.15 -13.34 -7.27
C LYS A 88 -10.54 -12.41 -6.15
N VAL A 89 -11.11 -12.97 -5.11
CA VAL A 89 -11.53 -12.22 -3.93
C VAL A 89 -10.70 -12.70 -2.74
N PHE A 90 -10.05 -11.77 -2.10
CA PHE A 90 -9.25 -12.02 -0.91
C PHE A 90 -9.78 -11.19 0.26
N ASN A 91 -9.81 -11.79 1.42
CA ASN A 91 -10.12 -11.11 2.67
C ASN A 91 -8.95 -11.24 3.64
N SER A 92 -8.68 -10.20 4.40
CA SER A 92 -7.64 -10.17 5.41
C SER A 92 -8.11 -9.37 6.61
N VAL A 93 -7.77 -9.86 7.81
CA VAL A 93 -8.10 -9.19 9.07
C VAL A 93 -6.82 -8.82 9.78
N TYR A 94 -6.74 -7.58 10.27
CA TYR A 94 -5.56 -7.05 10.92
C TYR A 94 -5.87 -6.36 12.25
N LEU A 95 -4.89 -6.43 13.15
CA LEU A 95 -4.83 -5.60 14.34
C LEU A 95 -4.22 -4.25 14.00
N TYR A 96 -4.73 -3.22 14.64
CA TYR A 96 -4.21 -1.86 14.57
C TYR A 96 -3.93 -1.34 15.96
N ALA A 97 -2.78 -0.71 16.14
CA ALA A 97 -2.42 0.02 17.35
C ALA A 97 -1.81 1.36 16.95
N GLY A 98 -2.10 2.38 17.73
CA GLY A 98 -1.53 3.71 17.56
C GLY A 98 -1.31 4.38 18.90
N ALA A 99 -0.26 5.18 19.00
CA ALA A 99 0.03 6.00 20.16
C ALA A 99 0.57 7.35 19.71
N GLN A 100 0.23 8.39 20.44
CA GLN A 100 0.82 9.70 20.25
C GLN A 100 0.99 10.41 21.58
N GLY A 101 1.91 11.33 21.63
CA GLY A 101 2.16 12.12 22.80
C GLY A 101 3.03 13.32 22.55
N GLN A 102 3.20 14.08 23.58
CA GLN A 102 4.09 15.24 23.58
C GLN A 102 4.72 15.42 24.97
N TYR A 103 5.87 16.04 24.99
CA TYR A 103 6.52 16.47 26.23
C TYR A 103 6.79 17.97 26.12
N ASP A 104 5.97 18.72 26.82
CA ASP A 104 5.95 20.18 26.73
C ASP A 104 5.92 20.64 25.24
N LYS A 105 6.62 21.69 24.91
CA LYS A 105 6.80 22.21 23.54
C LYS A 105 8.02 21.61 22.82
N TYR A 106 8.76 20.74 23.48
CA TYR A 106 10.06 20.26 22.97
C TYR A 106 9.95 18.99 22.15
N LEU A 107 9.07 18.07 22.54
CA LEU A 107 8.97 16.77 21.89
C LEU A 107 7.53 16.47 21.53
N GLN A 108 7.32 16.11 20.27
CA GLN A 108 6.08 15.53 19.80
C GLN A 108 6.39 14.21 19.11
N TRP A 109 5.55 13.21 19.30
CA TRP A 109 5.73 11.92 18.66
C TRP A 109 4.40 11.24 18.37
N ASN A 110 4.38 10.45 17.34
CA ASN A 110 3.30 9.50 17.06
C ASN A 110 3.89 8.23 16.48
N ALA A 111 3.27 7.12 16.81
CA ALA A 111 3.58 5.82 16.24
C ALA A 111 2.29 5.08 15.96
N LYS A 112 2.26 4.33 14.86
CA LYS A 112 1.16 3.45 14.52
C LYS A 112 1.70 2.16 13.94
N GLY A 113 0.98 1.08 14.17
CA GLY A 113 1.33 -0.23 13.66
C GLY A 113 0.09 -1.02 13.28
N GLN A 114 0.26 -1.92 12.35
CA GLN A 114 -0.74 -2.92 11.98
C GLN A 114 -0.06 -4.26 11.75
N TYR A 115 -0.80 -5.32 12.04
CA TYR A 115 -0.37 -6.69 11.83
C TYR A 115 -1.54 -7.54 11.35
N THR A 116 -1.40 -8.13 10.18
CA THR A 116 -2.42 -9.01 9.59
C THR A 116 -2.22 -10.43 10.12
N PHE A 117 -3.22 -10.92 10.83
CA PHE A 117 -3.16 -12.23 11.48
C PHE A 117 -4.07 -13.28 10.82
N LEU A 118 -4.91 -12.87 9.89
CA LEU A 118 -5.83 -13.78 9.19
C LEU A 118 -6.01 -13.35 7.72
N GLY A 119 -6.10 -14.35 6.83
CA GLY A 119 -6.46 -14.17 5.43
C GLY A 119 -5.27 -14.16 4.48
N HIS A 120 -5.48 -13.62 3.28
CA HIS A 120 -4.49 -13.64 2.19
C HIS A 120 -3.18 -12.94 2.55
N GLU A 121 -3.27 -11.79 3.22
CA GLU A 121 -2.11 -11.00 3.64
C GLU A 121 -1.62 -11.38 5.04
N ILE A 122 -1.81 -12.64 5.46
CA ILE A 122 -1.34 -13.10 6.79
C ILE A 122 0.16 -12.83 6.97
N ASN A 123 0.56 -12.38 8.17
CA ASN A 123 1.91 -11.94 8.52
C ASN A 123 2.38 -10.64 7.81
N ASP A 124 1.50 -9.93 7.10
CA ASP A 124 1.81 -8.57 6.72
C ASP A 124 1.87 -7.69 7.96
N PHE A 125 2.85 -6.83 8.02
CA PHE A 125 2.93 -5.81 9.06
C PHE A 125 3.40 -4.47 8.52
N GLY A 126 3.06 -3.42 9.25
CA GLY A 126 3.57 -2.09 9.00
C GLY A 126 3.72 -1.36 10.32
N ILE A 127 4.83 -0.67 10.49
CA ILE A 127 5.11 0.22 11.62
C ILE A 127 5.55 1.56 11.06
N GLU A 128 4.96 2.62 11.56
CA GLU A 128 5.33 3.99 11.21
C GLU A 128 5.47 4.80 12.49
N ALA A 129 6.55 5.55 12.61
CA ALA A 129 6.81 6.43 13.74
C ALA A 129 7.34 7.78 13.27
N ASN A 130 6.84 8.85 13.87
CA ASN A 130 7.28 10.21 13.63
C ASN A 130 7.65 10.85 14.96
N VAL A 131 8.78 11.53 14.98
CA VAL A 131 9.29 12.27 16.13
C VAL A 131 9.69 13.67 15.68
N SER A 132 9.25 14.68 16.42
CA SER A 132 9.61 16.09 16.21
C SER A 132 10.19 16.62 17.51
N PHE A 133 11.44 17.05 17.47
CA PHE A 133 12.13 17.66 18.60
C PHE A 133 12.43 19.12 18.30
N SER A 134 11.95 20.04 19.15
CA SER A 134 12.12 21.48 19.01
C SER A 134 13.04 22.03 20.11
N ALA A 135 14.14 22.63 19.71
CA ALA A 135 15.06 23.32 20.60
C ALA A 135 14.95 24.84 20.43
N TYR A 136 15.11 25.57 21.51
CA TYR A 136 15.05 27.03 21.54
C TYR A 136 16.42 27.60 21.98
N PRO A 137 17.43 27.59 21.11
CA PRO A 137 18.80 27.94 21.47
C PRO A 137 18.97 29.42 21.85
N PHE A 138 18.08 30.28 21.35
CA PHE A 138 18.15 31.70 21.61
C PHE A 138 17.00 32.18 22.46
N ARG A 139 17.25 32.49 23.73
CA ARG A 139 16.24 32.96 24.70
C ARG A 139 15.52 34.25 24.27
N ARG A 140 16.13 35.06 23.40
CA ARG A 140 15.57 36.34 22.92
C ARG A 140 14.55 36.19 21.78
N HIS A 141 14.60 35.10 21.02
CA HIS A 141 13.70 34.85 19.90
C HIS A 141 12.94 33.52 20.13
N ARG A 142 11.92 33.56 21.02
CA ARG A 142 11.06 32.41 21.34
C ARG A 142 10.16 31.96 20.17
N THR A 143 10.22 32.65 19.03
CA THR A 143 9.31 32.45 17.90
C THR A 143 9.84 31.52 16.82
N SER A 144 11.13 31.20 16.81
CA SER A 144 11.72 30.32 15.80
C SER A 144 12.51 29.19 16.49
N PRO A 145 11.90 28.04 16.72
CA PRO A 145 12.61 26.88 17.22
C PRO A 145 13.45 26.24 16.11
N LEU A 146 14.59 25.68 16.49
CA LEU A 146 15.27 24.69 15.67
C LEU A 146 14.55 23.36 15.87
N THR A 147 13.92 22.86 14.82
CA THR A 147 13.13 21.61 14.88
C THR A 147 13.81 20.50 14.09
N LEU A 148 14.09 19.40 14.75
CA LEU A 148 14.54 18.14 14.14
C LEU A 148 13.34 17.21 14.01
N ASN A 149 13.05 16.79 12.80
CA ASN A 149 12.03 15.79 12.52
C ASN A 149 12.68 14.49 12.08
N ALA A 150 12.20 13.37 12.58
CA ALA A 150 12.56 12.04 12.16
C ALA A 150 11.31 11.24 11.81
N HIS A 151 11.36 10.53 10.70
CA HIS A 151 10.34 9.61 10.25
C HIS A 151 10.96 8.23 10.03
N PHE A 152 10.32 7.23 10.59
CA PHE A 152 10.68 5.82 10.42
C PHE A 152 9.46 5.06 9.94
N GLU A 153 9.63 4.27 8.90
CA GLU A 153 8.61 3.35 8.38
C GLU A 153 9.26 2.01 8.07
N THR A 154 8.64 0.93 8.49
CA THR A 154 8.99 -0.41 8.04
C THR A 154 7.74 -1.21 7.75
N THR A 155 7.75 -1.91 6.61
CA THR A 155 6.62 -2.72 6.16
C THR A 155 7.10 -4.05 5.62
N LEU A 156 6.31 -5.08 5.86
CA LEU A 156 6.38 -6.37 5.18
C LEU A 156 5.01 -6.62 4.56
N LYS A 157 4.94 -6.78 3.25
CA LYS A 157 3.67 -6.87 2.53
C LYS A 157 3.68 -7.97 1.50
N GLU A 158 2.54 -8.64 1.35
CA GLU A 158 2.27 -9.50 0.22
C GLU A 158 2.35 -8.70 -1.08
N PRO A 159 3.04 -9.19 -2.13
CA PRO A 159 3.02 -8.56 -3.44
C PRO A 159 1.60 -8.47 -4.00
N ASP A 160 1.35 -7.44 -4.81
CA ASP A 160 0.08 -7.30 -5.51
C ASP A 160 -0.21 -8.52 -6.39
N TYR A 161 -1.45 -8.97 -6.44
CA TYR A 161 -1.86 -10.16 -7.21
C TYR A 161 -1.39 -10.09 -8.67
N TYR A 162 -1.51 -8.93 -9.33
CA TYR A 162 -1.06 -8.79 -10.72
C TYR A 162 0.46 -8.71 -10.91
N GLN A 163 1.22 -8.51 -9.84
CA GLN A 163 2.67 -8.68 -9.90
C GLN A 163 3.05 -10.17 -9.93
N GLN A 164 2.23 -11.00 -9.32
CA GLN A 164 2.44 -12.44 -9.26
C GLN A 164 1.77 -13.17 -10.43
N HIS A 165 0.56 -12.77 -10.79
CA HIS A 165 -0.27 -13.46 -11.77
C HIS A 165 -0.79 -12.47 -12.81
N MET A 166 -0.40 -12.64 -14.06
CA MET A 166 -0.85 -11.82 -15.17
C MET A 166 -1.15 -12.69 -16.39
N LEU A 167 -2.28 -12.39 -17.02
CA LEU A 167 -2.61 -12.93 -18.34
C LEU A 167 -3.27 -11.81 -19.15
N THR A 168 -2.55 -11.36 -20.16
CA THR A 168 -3.02 -10.39 -21.17
C THR A 168 -2.66 -10.92 -22.55
N ASN A 169 -3.04 -10.22 -23.60
CA ASN A 169 -2.72 -10.69 -24.95
C ASN A 169 -1.21 -10.80 -25.20
N HIS A 170 -0.41 -9.88 -24.63
CA HIS A 170 1.03 -9.84 -24.88
C HIS A 170 1.88 -10.25 -23.68
N TYR A 171 1.31 -10.33 -22.48
CA TYR A 171 2.05 -10.62 -21.26
C TYR A 171 1.40 -11.77 -20.48
N ARG A 172 2.22 -12.73 -20.13
CA ARG A 172 1.81 -13.85 -19.28
C ARG A 172 2.90 -14.17 -18.29
N TRP A 173 2.56 -14.17 -17.01
CA TRP A 173 3.41 -14.73 -15.96
C TRP A 173 2.57 -15.27 -14.81
N ASP A 174 3.14 -16.23 -14.13
CA ASP A 174 2.57 -16.88 -12.94
C ASP A 174 3.75 -17.16 -11.99
N ASN A 175 3.94 -16.29 -11.03
CA ASN A 175 5.07 -16.33 -10.10
C ASN A 175 4.55 -16.42 -8.67
N ASP A 176 5.37 -16.98 -7.80
CA ASP A 176 5.16 -17.04 -6.37
C ASP A 176 6.30 -16.25 -5.69
N PHE A 177 6.07 -14.98 -5.47
CA PHE A 177 7.06 -14.11 -4.85
C PHE A 177 6.90 -14.09 -3.34
N GLY A 178 8.02 -14.06 -2.63
CA GLY A 178 8.02 -13.78 -1.20
C GLY A 178 7.58 -12.34 -0.89
N LYS A 179 7.28 -12.09 0.37
CA LYS A 179 6.85 -10.77 0.85
C LYS A 179 7.90 -9.69 0.60
N ILE A 180 7.43 -8.52 0.24
CA ILE A 180 8.25 -7.33 0.01
C ILE A 180 8.50 -6.64 1.35
N SER A 181 9.77 -6.53 1.72
CA SER A 181 10.21 -5.77 2.89
C SER A 181 10.70 -4.39 2.46
N THR A 182 10.18 -3.37 3.10
CA THR A 182 10.60 -1.98 2.85
C THR A 182 10.88 -1.30 4.17
N THR A 183 12.04 -0.61 4.26
CA THR A 183 12.38 0.24 5.41
C THR A 183 12.77 1.61 4.91
N ARG A 184 12.20 2.65 5.51
CA ARG A 184 12.45 4.05 5.20
C ARG A 184 12.79 4.80 6.48
N LEU A 185 13.88 5.55 6.43
CA LEU A 185 14.30 6.45 7.49
C LEU A 185 14.55 7.83 6.89
N GLU A 186 13.90 8.84 7.42
CA GLU A 186 14.06 10.22 6.99
C GLU A 186 14.33 11.11 8.20
N ALA A 187 15.19 12.09 8.02
CA ALA A 187 15.46 13.14 9.00
C ALA A 187 15.50 14.50 8.31
N SER A 188 14.91 15.51 8.94
CA SER A 188 14.96 16.87 8.44
C SER A 188 15.14 17.86 9.59
N VAL A 189 15.77 18.98 9.28
CA VAL A 189 15.97 20.10 10.22
C VAL A 189 15.30 21.33 9.63
N SER A 190 14.54 22.03 10.43
CA SER A 190 13.89 23.30 10.06
C SER A 190 14.08 24.37 11.13
N VAL A 191 14.11 25.63 10.72
CA VAL A 191 14.28 26.82 11.58
C VAL A 191 13.12 27.78 11.37
#